data_a44c6be508f9e24d2ae1a65f64dcaa24
#
_entry.id   a44c6be508f9e24d2ae1a65f64dcaa24
#
_cell.length_a   1.000
_cell.length_b   1.000
_cell.length_c   1.000
_cell.angle_alpha   90.00
_cell.angle_beta   90.00
_cell.angle_gamma   90.00
#
_symmetry.space_group_name_H-M   'P 1'
#
loop_
_entity.id
_entity.type
_entity.pdbx_description
1 polymer ?
#
loop_
_entity_poly.entity_id
_entity_poly.type
_entity_poly.pdbx_seq_one_letter_code
_entity_poly.pdbx_strand_id
1 'polypeptide(L)'
;MYCWKECDKMQKNAFEKVSNLSVTAIQKDGRTILQDVRFTAPYKIMQPFIQKDGGIQIMLLSASAGIMEGDCQDFKFKIGTGAQLEFVSQSYDKIHQMKDGYAVRNTFIYVESGGTFFFHPQATIPFRDSAFENRTKVFLEDKTSDFWMSEILCSGRYGMGESFAYRFYNNIVEIRRDHNLIYRDNTRYDPKLFPMNEIGMYEGYTHLLNIFVTHPKDSEAFICEVQDLLADEKEI
;
A
#
# COMPACT_ATOMS: atom_id res chain seq x y z
N MET A 1 18.51 11.86 -0.21
CA MET A 1 17.22 12.36 -0.73
C MET A 1 16.97 11.67 -2.08
N TYR A 2 16.30 10.52 -2.08
CA TYR A 2 16.00 9.76 -3.31
C TYR A 2 14.61 10.15 -3.79
N CYS A 3 14.54 11.05 -4.75
CA CYS A 3 13.30 11.44 -5.41
C CYS A 3 13.09 10.53 -6.64
N TRP A 4 11.95 9.92 -6.77
CA TRP A 4 11.51 9.36 -8.04
C TRP A 4 11.18 10.53 -8.98
N LYS A 5 12.07 10.81 -9.95
CA LYS A 5 11.92 11.95 -10.88
C LYS A 5 10.94 11.72 -12.03
N GLU A 6 10.15 10.66 -12.02
CA GLU A 6 9.41 10.23 -13.20
C GLU A 6 7.97 10.75 -13.31
N CYS A 7 7.35 11.22 -12.22
CA CYS A 7 6.05 11.90 -12.33
C CYS A 7 6.13 13.18 -13.19
N ASP A 8 7.29 13.83 -13.24
CA ASP A 8 7.49 15.04 -14.06
C ASP A 8 7.47 14.76 -15.58
N LYS A 9 7.57 13.49 -16.02
CA LYS A 9 7.63 13.09 -17.44
C LYS A 9 6.36 12.39 -17.92
N MET A 10 5.39 12.09 -17.03
CA MET A 10 4.15 11.44 -17.42
C MET A 10 3.23 12.43 -18.13
N GLN A 11 2.45 11.93 -19.08
CA GLN A 11 1.36 12.68 -19.67
C GLN A 11 0.46 13.22 -18.54
N LYS A 12 0.14 14.50 -18.61
CA LYS A 12 -0.67 15.18 -17.61
C LYS A 12 -1.99 14.45 -17.43
N ASN A 13 -2.37 14.13 -16.18
CA ASN A 13 -3.70 13.62 -15.85
C ASN A 13 -4.78 14.66 -16.18
N ALA A 14 -6.06 14.26 -16.12
CA ALA A 14 -7.20 15.15 -16.40
C ALA A 14 -7.20 16.44 -15.54
N PHE A 15 -6.45 16.46 -14.43
CA PHE A 15 -6.33 17.60 -13.50
C PHE A 15 -4.99 18.33 -13.62
N GLU A 16 -4.08 17.87 -14.48
CA GLU A 16 -2.71 18.40 -14.66
C GLU A 16 -1.85 18.47 -13.37
N LYS A 17 -2.23 17.74 -12.31
CA LYS A 17 -1.61 17.82 -10.98
C LYS A 17 -1.41 16.44 -10.37
N VAL A 18 -0.31 16.30 -9.63
CA VAL A 18 -0.05 15.14 -8.78
C VAL A 18 -1.02 15.15 -7.59
N SER A 19 -1.68 14.02 -7.33
CA SER A 19 -2.52 13.86 -6.14
C SER A 19 -1.66 13.52 -4.94
N ASN A 20 -1.61 14.40 -3.96
CA ASN A 20 -0.71 14.29 -2.81
C ASN A 20 -1.44 13.91 -1.54
N LEU A 21 -0.79 13.08 -0.73
CA LEU A 21 -1.11 12.81 0.67
C LEU A 21 0.17 12.89 1.48
N SER A 22 0.20 13.69 2.54
CA SER A 22 1.31 13.74 3.49
C SER A 22 0.79 13.73 4.90
N VAL A 23 1.28 12.81 5.71
CA VAL A 23 0.86 12.62 7.10
C VAL A 23 2.10 12.55 7.99
N THR A 24 2.11 13.33 9.06
CA THR A 24 3.12 13.24 10.13
C THR A 24 2.42 12.97 11.45
N ALA A 25 2.73 11.84 12.08
CA ALA A 25 2.28 11.49 13.42
C ALA A 25 3.44 11.57 14.40
N ILE A 26 3.19 12.09 15.60
CA ILE A 26 4.16 12.21 16.68
C ILE A 26 3.56 11.72 17.99
N GLN A 27 4.42 11.32 18.93
CA GLN A 27 4.01 11.08 20.31
C GLN A 27 4.06 12.38 21.11
N LYS A 28 2.98 12.68 21.82
CA LYS A 28 2.89 13.81 22.74
C LYS A 28 2.09 13.40 23.98
N ASP A 29 2.65 13.65 25.16
CA ASP A 29 2.02 13.32 26.45
C ASP A 29 1.51 11.87 26.55
N GLY A 30 2.31 10.92 26.04
CA GLY A 30 2.00 9.48 26.05
C GLY A 30 0.95 9.04 25.02
N ARG A 31 0.54 9.92 24.09
CA ARG A 31 -0.45 9.60 23.05
C ARG A 31 0.07 10.01 21.67
N THR A 32 -0.35 9.28 20.66
CA THR A 32 -0.08 9.66 19.27
C THR A 32 -1.06 10.73 18.82
N ILE A 33 -0.54 11.75 18.16
CA ILE A 33 -1.33 12.83 17.53
C ILE A 33 -0.84 13.06 16.10
N LEU A 34 -1.72 13.61 15.26
CA LEU A 34 -1.32 14.14 13.95
C LEU A 34 -0.70 15.52 14.12
N GLN A 35 0.57 15.65 13.75
CA GLN A 35 1.27 16.92 13.75
C GLN A 35 1.00 17.73 12.48
N ASP A 36 0.98 17.05 11.33
CA ASP A 36 0.75 17.68 10.03
C ASP A 36 -0.01 16.71 9.12
N VAL A 37 -1.02 17.21 8.44
CA VAL A 37 -1.79 16.47 7.45
C VAL A 37 -2.05 17.38 6.26
N ARG A 38 -1.55 16.98 5.10
CA ARG A 38 -1.77 17.70 3.83
C ARG A 38 -2.27 16.71 2.79
N PHE A 39 -3.29 17.12 2.07
CA PHE A 39 -3.80 16.33 0.96
C PHE A 39 -4.34 17.24 -0.14
N THR A 40 -4.36 16.71 -1.34
CA THR A 40 -5.02 17.35 -2.49
C THR A 40 -6.17 16.48 -2.98
N ALA A 41 -7.11 17.07 -3.72
CA ALA A 41 -8.14 16.27 -4.37
C ALA A 41 -7.51 15.12 -5.19
N PRO A 42 -8.12 13.93 -5.21
CA PRO A 42 -9.44 13.59 -4.66
C PRO A 42 -9.42 13.15 -3.18
N TYR A 43 -8.30 13.27 -2.48
CA TYR A 43 -8.12 12.71 -1.15
C TYR A 43 -8.65 13.59 -0.04
N LYS A 44 -9.07 12.94 1.04
CA LYS A 44 -9.44 13.54 2.32
C LYS A 44 -9.10 12.58 3.46
N ILE A 45 -8.48 13.11 4.51
CA ILE A 45 -8.31 12.42 5.80
C ILE A 45 -9.33 12.98 6.77
N MET A 46 -10.05 12.09 7.43
CA MET A 46 -11.00 12.44 8.49
C MET A 46 -10.28 12.56 9.84
N GLN A 47 -11.02 12.99 10.86
CA GLN A 47 -10.51 12.97 12.22
C GLN A 47 -10.04 11.56 12.59
N PRO A 48 -8.85 11.40 13.18
CA PRO A 48 -8.33 10.09 13.53
C PRO A 48 -9.16 9.41 14.62
N PHE A 49 -9.22 8.09 14.56
CA PHE A 49 -9.80 7.25 15.60
C PHE A 49 -8.72 6.92 16.62
N ILE A 50 -8.97 7.21 17.89
CA ILE A 50 -8.06 6.89 18.99
C ILE A 50 -8.17 5.41 19.31
N GLN A 51 -7.05 4.71 19.37
CA GLN A 51 -6.97 3.30 19.74
C GLN A 51 -6.73 3.13 21.25
N LYS A 52 -7.04 1.94 21.77
CA LYS A 52 -6.96 1.67 23.22
C LYS A 52 -5.53 1.73 23.77
N ASP A 53 -4.56 1.46 22.95
CA ASP A 53 -3.11 1.45 23.25
C ASP A 53 -2.45 2.82 23.14
N GLY A 54 -3.22 3.87 22.83
CA GLY A 54 -2.72 5.24 22.67
C GLY A 54 -2.27 5.57 21.24
N GLY A 55 -2.35 4.62 20.32
CA GLY A 55 -2.17 4.82 18.89
C GLY A 55 -3.38 5.52 18.25
N ILE A 56 -3.25 5.84 16.98
CA ILE A 56 -4.34 6.40 16.18
C ILE A 56 -4.49 5.67 14.85
N GLN A 57 -5.72 5.55 14.39
CA GLN A 57 -6.04 5.09 13.04
C GLN A 57 -6.53 6.26 12.20
N ILE A 58 -6.00 6.40 11.00
CA ILE A 58 -6.49 7.34 9.98
C ILE A 58 -7.12 6.59 8.81
N MET A 59 -8.21 7.16 8.29
CA MET A 59 -8.91 6.62 7.14
C MET A 59 -8.81 7.57 5.96
N LEU A 60 -8.29 7.06 4.84
CA LEU A 60 -8.27 7.78 3.57
C LEU A 60 -9.63 7.65 2.87
N LEU A 61 -10.24 8.77 2.56
CA LEU A 61 -11.37 8.86 1.66
C LEU A 61 -10.89 9.37 0.30
N SER A 62 -11.41 8.78 -0.77
CA SER A 62 -11.18 9.25 -2.12
C SER A 62 -12.51 9.64 -2.78
N ALA A 63 -12.67 10.91 -3.12
CA ALA A 63 -13.84 11.43 -3.84
C ALA A 63 -13.64 11.27 -5.36
N SER A 64 -13.22 10.07 -5.79
CA SER A 64 -13.00 9.70 -7.19
C SER A 64 -13.66 8.36 -7.49
N ALA A 65 -14.03 8.16 -8.76
CA ALA A 65 -14.48 6.86 -9.23
C ALA A 65 -13.38 5.79 -9.19
N GLY A 66 -12.12 6.21 -9.16
CA GLY A 66 -10.93 5.36 -9.14
C GLY A 66 -9.72 6.05 -9.77
N ILE A 67 -8.73 5.27 -10.13
CA ILE A 67 -7.45 5.69 -10.71
C ILE A 67 -7.58 5.66 -12.23
N MET A 68 -7.24 6.77 -12.89
CA MET A 68 -7.38 6.96 -14.34
C MET A 68 -6.01 7.00 -15.02
N GLU A 69 -6.00 6.90 -16.34
CA GLU A 69 -4.81 7.03 -17.16
C GLU A 69 -4.06 8.34 -16.90
N GLY A 70 -2.76 8.26 -16.67
CA GLY A 70 -1.92 9.41 -16.39
C GLY A 70 -1.97 9.92 -14.95
N ASP A 71 -2.77 9.31 -14.07
CA ASP A 71 -2.78 9.68 -12.66
C ASP A 71 -1.41 9.41 -12.02
N CYS A 72 -0.93 10.41 -11.29
CA CYS A 72 0.23 10.31 -10.44
C CYS A 72 -0.15 10.61 -8.99
N GLN A 73 0.16 9.71 -8.08
CA GLN A 73 -0.20 9.78 -6.67
C GLN A 73 1.07 9.71 -5.83
N ASP A 74 1.29 10.70 -4.97
CA ASP A 74 2.42 10.74 -4.05
C ASP A 74 1.93 10.71 -2.59
N PHE A 75 2.22 9.60 -1.91
CA PHE A 75 1.91 9.39 -0.50
C PHE A 75 3.17 9.48 0.34
N LYS A 76 3.11 10.22 1.45
CA LYS A 76 4.22 10.39 2.39
C LYS A 76 3.73 10.22 3.81
N PHE A 77 4.35 9.30 4.53
CA PHE A 77 4.07 9.05 5.94
C PHE A 77 5.36 9.23 6.74
N LYS A 78 5.28 10.04 7.78
CA LYS A 78 6.35 10.16 8.77
C LYS A 78 5.79 9.83 10.15
N ILE A 79 6.32 8.78 10.76
CA ILE A 79 5.96 8.32 12.08
C ILE A 79 7.11 8.66 13.02
N GLY A 80 6.87 9.60 13.93
CA GLY A 80 7.84 10.07 14.90
C GLY A 80 8.13 9.05 15.99
N THR A 81 9.17 9.31 16.75
CA THR A 81 9.65 8.48 17.85
C THR A 81 8.51 8.10 18.80
N GLY A 82 8.33 6.79 19.02
CA GLY A 82 7.31 6.24 19.91
C GLY A 82 5.85 6.43 19.46
N ALA A 83 5.59 7.04 18.30
CA ALA A 83 4.25 7.22 17.78
C ALA A 83 3.74 5.92 17.14
N GLN A 84 2.44 5.66 17.22
CA GLN A 84 1.77 4.53 16.60
C GLN A 84 0.66 5.00 15.70
N LEU A 85 0.77 4.71 14.40
CA LEU A 85 -0.21 5.09 13.38
C LEU A 85 -0.66 3.85 12.61
N GLU A 86 -1.97 3.75 12.40
CA GLU A 86 -2.56 2.82 11.43
C GLU A 86 -3.18 3.62 10.28
N PHE A 87 -2.90 3.19 9.06
CA PHE A 87 -3.49 3.73 7.84
C PHE A 87 -4.39 2.69 7.19
N VAL A 88 -5.63 3.09 6.93
CA VAL A 88 -6.59 2.32 6.15
C VAL A 88 -7.22 3.20 5.08
N SER A 89 -7.73 2.61 4.01
CA SER A 89 -8.58 3.32 3.04
C SER A 89 -10.04 2.88 3.17
N GLN A 90 -10.97 3.80 2.88
CA GLN A 90 -12.41 3.53 3.00
C GLN A 90 -12.90 2.56 1.93
N SER A 91 -12.36 2.66 0.73
CA SER A 91 -12.82 1.91 -0.44
C SER A 91 -11.66 1.24 -1.16
N TYR A 92 -11.99 0.24 -1.95
CA TYR A 92 -11.03 -0.41 -2.85
C TYR A 92 -10.42 0.58 -3.84
N ASP A 93 -9.16 0.38 -4.16
CA ASP A 93 -8.47 1.09 -5.25
C ASP A 93 -8.89 0.49 -6.59
N LYS A 94 -9.78 1.18 -7.31
CA LYS A 94 -10.24 0.77 -8.63
C LYS A 94 -9.35 1.39 -9.69
N ILE A 95 -8.65 0.58 -10.46
CA ILE A 95 -7.81 1.07 -11.55
C ILE A 95 -8.62 0.92 -12.84
N HIS A 96 -9.05 2.05 -13.40
CA HIS A 96 -9.90 2.08 -14.60
C HIS A 96 -9.15 1.69 -15.88
N GLN A 97 -9.93 1.34 -16.89
CA GLN A 97 -9.43 1.08 -18.25
C GLN A 97 -8.60 2.25 -18.75
N MET A 98 -7.47 1.96 -19.40
CA MET A 98 -6.56 2.91 -19.99
C MET A 98 -6.29 2.54 -21.45
N LYS A 99 -6.07 3.53 -22.30
CA LYS A 99 -5.85 3.30 -23.72
C LYS A 99 -4.39 2.87 -23.99
N ASP A 100 -3.46 3.76 -23.76
CA ASP A 100 -2.03 3.53 -24.09
C ASP A 100 -1.11 3.81 -22.89
N GLY A 101 -1.51 4.69 -21.98
CA GLY A 101 -0.75 5.10 -20.80
C GLY A 101 -0.88 4.15 -19.61
N TYR A 102 -0.43 4.60 -18.46
CA TYR A 102 -0.57 3.93 -17.17
C TYR A 102 -0.67 4.98 -16.06
N ALA A 103 -0.99 4.55 -14.85
CA ALA A 103 -0.97 5.40 -13.67
C ALA A 103 0.12 4.92 -12.69
N VAL A 104 0.57 5.82 -11.82
CA VAL A 104 1.65 5.54 -10.84
C VAL A 104 1.24 6.01 -9.47
N ARG A 105 1.58 5.20 -8.45
CA ARG A 105 1.60 5.61 -7.04
C ARG A 105 3.01 5.48 -6.49
N ASN A 106 3.50 6.54 -5.88
CA ASN A 106 4.72 6.52 -5.09
C ASN A 106 4.35 6.67 -3.60
N THR A 107 4.77 5.74 -2.78
CA THR A 107 4.56 5.77 -1.33
C THR A 107 5.91 5.83 -0.64
N PHE A 108 6.11 6.85 0.20
CA PHE A 108 7.30 7.02 1.04
C PHE A 108 6.90 6.95 2.50
N ILE A 109 7.51 6.04 3.22
CA ILE A 109 7.27 5.80 4.64
C ILE A 109 8.58 5.96 5.38
N TYR A 110 8.58 6.77 6.44
CA TYR A 110 9.69 6.92 7.37
C TYR A 110 9.19 6.67 8.78
N VAL A 111 9.78 5.69 9.46
CA VAL A 111 9.45 5.31 10.84
C VAL A 111 10.66 5.55 11.72
N GLU A 112 10.56 6.50 12.65
CA GLU A 112 11.60 6.82 13.63
C GLU A 112 11.70 5.72 14.71
N SER A 113 12.75 5.77 15.52
CA SER A 113 13.03 4.84 16.60
C SER A 113 11.84 4.64 17.54
N GLY A 114 11.46 3.39 17.81
CA GLY A 114 10.29 3.05 18.63
C GLY A 114 8.93 3.41 18.02
N GLY A 115 8.90 3.97 16.81
CA GLY A 115 7.67 4.21 16.08
C GLY A 115 7.08 2.94 15.50
N THR A 116 5.75 2.87 15.39
CA THR A 116 5.02 1.73 14.80
C THR A 116 4.08 2.23 13.72
N PHE A 117 4.15 1.62 12.53
CA PHE A 117 3.25 1.95 11.43
C PHE A 117 2.58 0.71 10.83
N PHE A 118 1.26 0.69 10.87
CA PHE A 118 0.43 -0.29 10.20
C PHE A 118 -0.11 0.31 8.90
N PHE A 119 0.30 -0.25 7.77
CA PHE A 119 -0.10 0.19 6.44
C PHE A 119 -1.02 -0.85 5.79
N HIS A 120 -2.33 -0.63 5.91
CA HIS A 120 -3.38 -1.56 5.51
C HIS A 120 -4.37 -0.91 4.53
N PRO A 121 -3.95 -0.55 3.31
CA PRO A 121 -4.90 -0.07 2.30
C PRO A 121 -5.89 -1.19 1.94
N GLN A 122 -7.06 -0.79 1.46
CA GLN A 122 -8.03 -1.73 0.89
C GLN A 122 -7.49 -2.37 -0.40
N ALA A 123 -8.13 -3.46 -0.83
CA ALA A 123 -7.70 -4.19 -2.01
C ALA A 123 -7.71 -3.35 -3.29
N THR A 124 -6.77 -3.65 -4.17
CA THR A 124 -6.66 -3.06 -5.51
C THR A 124 -7.38 -3.93 -6.53
N ILE A 125 -8.29 -3.34 -7.30
CA ILE A 125 -9.06 -4.00 -8.35
C ILE A 125 -8.66 -3.43 -9.71
N PRO A 126 -7.80 -4.11 -10.47
CA PRO A 126 -7.45 -3.70 -11.82
C PRO A 126 -8.57 -4.07 -12.81
N PHE A 127 -9.13 -3.08 -13.50
CA PHE A 127 -10.15 -3.29 -14.52
C PHE A 127 -9.50 -3.75 -15.84
N ARG A 128 -10.33 -4.20 -16.78
CA ARG A 128 -9.88 -4.53 -18.15
C ARG A 128 -9.02 -3.40 -18.74
N ASP A 129 -7.93 -3.76 -19.38
CA ASP A 129 -6.95 -2.88 -20.03
C ASP A 129 -6.31 -1.83 -19.11
N SER A 130 -6.48 -1.93 -17.80
CA SER A 130 -5.78 -1.05 -16.86
C SER A 130 -4.27 -1.34 -16.81
N ALA A 131 -3.49 -0.34 -16.44
CA ALA A 131 -2.04 -0.44 -16.30
C ALA A 131 -1.58 0.43 -15.12
N PHE A 132 -0.89 -0.17 -14.17
CA PHE A 132 -0.54 0.53 -12.93
C PHE A 132 0.85 0.16 -12.43
N GLU A 133 1.53 1.14 -11.86
CA GLU A 133 2.78 0.93 -11.17
C GLU A 133 2.70 1.45 -9.74
N ASN A 134 2.80 0.53 -8.78
CA ASN A 134 2.86 0.81 -7.34
C ASN A 134 4.31 0.76 -6.88
N ARG A 135 4.78 1.83 -6.26
CA ARG A 135 6.15 1.94 -5.76
C ARG A 135 6.13 2.34 -4.30
N THR A 136 6.61 1.49 -3.42
CA THR A 136 6.65 1.73 -1.98
C THR A 136 8.09 1.70 -1.48
N LYS A 137 8.53 2.76 -0.80
CA LYS A 137 9.81 2.84 -0.12
C LYS A 137 9.60 3.09 1.36
N VAL A 138 10.15 2.20 2.16
CA VAL A 138 10.07 2.25 3.62
C VAL A 138 11.48 2.41 4.19
N PHE A 139 11.63 3.35 5.09
CA PHE A 139 12.84 3.60 5.85
C PHE A 139 12.53 3.45 7.34
N LEU A 140 13.08 2.43 7.94
CA LEU A 140 13.07 2.18 9.36
C LEU A 140 14.37 2.71 9.95
N GLU A 141 14.28 3.61 10.92
CA GLU A 141 15.47 4.29 11.46
C GLU A 141 16.43 3.30 12.12
N ASP A 142 15.90 2.38 12.92
CA ASP A 142 16.67 1.35 13.58
C ASP A 142 15.87 0.06 13.86
N LYS A 143 16.40 -0.79 14.74
CA LYS A 143 15.77 -2.07 15.11
C LYS A 143 14.51 -1.93 15.97
N THR A 144 14.23 -0.75 16.52
CA THR A 144 13.05 -0.49 17.35
C THR A 144 11.89 0.08 16.54
N SER A 145 12.12 0.39 15.26
CA SER A 145 11.09 0.86 14.34
C SER A 145 10.27 -0.33 13.83
N ASP A 146 8.96 -0.32 14.04
CA ASP A 146 8.05 -1.38 13.62
C ASP A 146 7.22 -0.99 12.41
N PHE A 147 7.11 -1.92 11.45
CA PHE A 147 6.34 -1.73 10.24
C PHE A 147 5.57 -3.01 9.87
N TRP A 148 4.28 -2.84 9.63
CA TRP A 148 3.37 -3.90 9.19
C TRP A 148 2.67 -3.42 7.91
N MET A 149 2.70 -4.23 6.87
CA MET A 149 2.08 -3.92 5.60
C MET A 149 1.25 -5.11 5.13
N SER A 150 0.05 -4.82 4.63
CA SER A 150 -0.72 -5.78 3.85
C SER A 150 -1.13 -5.15 2.52
N GLU A 151 -0.94 -5.86 1.42
CA GLU A 151 -1.37 -5.47 0.09
C GLU A 151 -2.20 -6.60 -0.52
N ILE A 152 -3.41 -6.27 -0.97
CA ILE A 152 -4.31 -7.22 -1.62
C ILE A 152 -4.49 -6.81 -3.08
N LEU A 153 -4.15 -7.70 -4.00
CA LEU A 153 -4.39 -7.52 -5.43
C LEU A 153 -5.46 -8.50 -5.90
N CYS A 154 -6.56 -7.96 -6.43
CA CYS A 154 -7.62 -8.76 -7.03
C CYS A 154 -7.25 -9.18 -8.46
N SER A 155 -7.77 -10.32 -8.91
CA SER A 155 -7.62 -10.77 -10.31
C SER A 155 -8.29 -9.84 -11.33
N GLY A 156 -9.19 -8.97 -10.88
CA GLY A 156 -9.98 -8.04 -11.68
C GLY A 156 -11.38 -7.85 -11.10
N ARG A 157 -12.33 -7.40 -11.90
CA ARG A 157 -13.75 -7.34 -11.52
C ARG A 157 -14.40 -8.73 -11.66
N TYR A 158 -14.02 -9.66 -10.81
CA TYR A 158 -14.45 -11.05 -10.90
C TYR A 158 -15.97 -11.20 -11.00
N GLY A 159 -16.73 -10.47 -10.18
CA GLY A 159 -18.21 -10.47 -10.23
C GLY A 159 -18.82 -9.93 -11.53
N MET A 160 -18.02 -9.31 -12.40
CA MET A 160 -18.39 -8.84 -13.75
C MET A 160 -17.82 -9.72 -14.86
N GLY A 161 -17.25 -10.88 -14.51
CA GLY A 161 -16.62 -11.79 -15.48
C GLY A 161 -15.27 -11.30 -15.99
N GLU A 162 -14.62 -10.35 -15.31
CA GLU A 162 -13.27 -9.89 -15.65
C GLU A 162 -12.25 -10.48 -14.67
N SER A 163 -11.39 -11.36 -15.17
CA SER A 163 -10.27 -11.92 -14.43
C SER A 163 -9.02 -11.83 -15.31
N PHE A 164 -7.94 -11.28 -14.77
CA PHE A 164 -6.65 -11.11 -15.47
C PHE A 164 -6.78 -10.40 -16.83
N ALA A 165 -7.71 -9.46 -16.93
CA ALA A 165 -7.97 -8.72 -18.17
C ALA A 165 -7.22 -7.38 -18.24
N TYR A 166 -6.45 -7.02 -17.21
CA TYR A 166 -5.60 -5.82 -17.17
C TYR A 166 -4.33 -6.01 -18.02
N ARG A 167 -3.70 -4.90 -18.40
CA ARG A 167 -2.43 -4.95 -19.16
C ARG A 167 -1.26 -5.34 -18.28
N PHE A 168 -1.08 -4.66 -17.15
CA PHE A 168 -0.11 -5.01 -16.13
C PHE A 168 -0.40 -4.31 -14.79
N TYR A 169 0.07 -4.92 -13.72
CA TYR A 169 0.26 -4.33 -12.41
C TYR A 169 1.71 -4.58 -12.00
N ASN A 170 2.47 -3.51 -11.81
CA ASN A 170 3.86 -3.59 -11.40
C ASN A 170 3.97 -3.16 -9.94
N ASN A 171 4.48 -4.03 -9.07
CA ASN A 171 4.67 -3.77 -7.65
C ASN A 171 6.16 -3.70 -7.32
N ILE A 172 6.60 -2.58 -6.80
CA ILE A 172 7.99 -2.35 -6.39
C ILE A 172 7.99 -1.93 -4.93
N VAL A 173 8.49 -2.77 -4.04
CA VAL A 173 8.63 -2.49 -2.62
C VAL A 173 10.09 -2.55 -2.22
N GLU A 174 10.60 -1.52 -1.58
CA GLU A 174 11.93 -1.50 -0.97
C GLU A 174 11.80 -1.10 0.50
N ILE A 175 12.28 -1.95 1.41
CA ILE A 175 12.31 -1.66 2.84
C ILE A 175 13.77 -1.64 3.29
N ARG A 176 14.16 -0.54 3.90
CA ARG A 176 15.49 -0.34 4.45
C ARG A 176 15.42 -0.12 5.95
N ARG A 177 16.40 -0.66 6.66
CA ARG A 177 16.62 -0.41 8.07
C ARG A 177 18.07 -0.01 8.27
N ASP A 178 18.28 1.09 9.01
CA ASP A 178 19.64 1.60 9.25
C ASP A 178 20.46 1.66 7.96
N HIS A 179 19.86 2.25 6.90
CA HIS A 179 20.38 2.35 5.52
C HIS A 179 20.55 1.03 4.77
N ASN A 180 20.47 -0.13 5.42
CA ASN A 180 20.61 -1.44 4.79
C ASN A 180 19.28 -1.87 4.15
N LEU A 181 19.35 -2.43 2.95
CA LEU A 181 18.20 -3.05 2.30
C LEU A 181 17.88 -4.38 3.01
N ILE A 182 16.68 -4.48 3.61
CA ILE A 182 16.25 -5.70 4.31
C ILE A 182 15.18 -6.49 3.55
N TYR A 183 14.46 -5.80 2.64
CA TYR A 183 13.46 -6.44 1.79
C TYR A 183 13.35 -5.69 0.46
N ARG A 184 13.19 -6.45 -0.62
CA ARG A 184 12.87 -5.92 -1.94
C ARG A 184 11.95 -6.88 -2.66
N ASP A 185 10.82 -6.35 -3.11
CA ASP A 185 9.96 -6.98 -4.11
C ASP A 185 9.97 -6.14 -5.39
N ASN A 186 9.93 -6.81 -6.54
CA ASN A 186 9.80 -6.19 -7.85
C ASN A 186 9.04 -7.17 -8.74
N THR A 187 7.75 -7.30 -8.48
CA THR A 187 6.88 -8.24 -9.17
C THR A 187 6.05 -7.53 -10.20
N ARG A 188 6.05 -8.05 -11.43
CA ARG A 188 5.21 -7.61 -12.51
C ARG A 188 4.15 -8.66 -12.82
N TYR A 189 2.92 -8.33 -12.54
CA TYR A 189 1.75 -9.12 -12.93
C TYR A 189 1.32 -8.66 -14.31
N ASP A 190 1.59 -9.50 -15.33
CA ASP A 190 1.29 -9.21 -16.74
C ASP A 190 0.64 -10.47 -17.36
N PRO A 191 -0.70 -10.48 -17.47
CA PRO A 191 -1.43 -11.66 -17.92
C PRO A 191 -1.13 -12.11 -19.36
N LYS A 192 -0.49 -11.24 -20.17
CA LYS A 192 -0.06 -11.60 -21.52
C LYS A 192 1.28 -12.34 -21.52
N LEU A 193 2.09 -12.14 -20.48
CA LEU A 193 3.43 -12.72 -20.37
C LEU A 193 3.46 -13.95 -19.48
N PHE A 194 2.55 -14.01 -18.47
CA PHE A 194 2.58 -15.02 -17.42
C PHE A 194 1.21 -15.71 -17.27
N PRO A 195 1.18 -17.04 -17.07
CA PRO A 195 -0.05 -17.75 -16.76
C PRO A 195 -0.49 -17.48 -15.33
N MET A 196 -1.40 -16.52 -15.14
CA MET A 196 -1.77 -16.00 -13.82
C MET A 196 -2.44 -17.00 -12.89
N ASN A 197 -2.96 -18.13 -13.40
CA ASN A 197 -3.61 -19.17 -12.60
C ASN A 197 -2.67 -20.30 -12.16
N GLU A 198 -1.40 -20.27 -12.59
CA GLU A 198 -0.43 -21.32 -12.29
C GLU A 198 0.19 -21.15 -10.89
N ILE A 199 0.99 -22.17 -10.49
CA ILE A 199 1.71 -22.21 -9.21
C ILE A 199 2.60 -20.98 -9.05
N GLY A 200 2.55 -20.39 -7.86
CA GLY A 200 3.32 -19.19 -7.53
C GLY A 200 2.69 -17.88 -8.00
N MET A 201 1.48 -17.95 -8.62
CA MET A 201 0.64 -16.80 -8.95
C MET A 201 -0.67 -16.88 -8.16
N TYR A 202 -1.81 -16.91 -8.80
CA TYR A 202 -3.10 -16.91 -8.09
C TYR A 202 -3.66 -18.33 -7.80
N GLU A 203 -3.14 -19.37 -8.43
CA GLU A 203 -3.51 -20.78 -8.19
C GLU A 203 -5.03 -21.05 -8.20
N GLY A 204 -5.75 -20.32 -9.07
CA GLY A 204 -7.21 -20.39 -9.16
C GLY A 204 -7.97 -19.47 -8.20
N TYR A 205 -7.28 -18.81 -7.26
CA TYR A 205 -7.90 -17.81 -6.37
C TYR A 205 -8.10 -16.48 -7.10
N THR A 206 -8.96 -15.64 -6.52
CA THR A 206 -9.30 -14.31 -7.08
C THR A 206 -8.56 -13.16 -6.43
N HIS A 207 -7.88 -13.41 -5.32
CA HIS A 207 -7.16 -12.41 -4.54
C HIS A 207 -5.78 -12.96 -4.15
N LEU A 208 -4.78 -12.10 -4.21
CA LEU A 208 -3.44 -12.35 -3.73
C LEU A 208 -3.14 -11.38 -2.59
N LEU A 209 -2.79 -11.90 -1.42
CA LEU A 209 -2.43 -11.10 -0.24
C LEU A 209 -0.92 -11.23 0.00
N ASN A 210 -0.23 -10.10 0.06
CA ASN A 210 1.14 -10.00 0.52
C ASN A 210 1.17 -9.34 1.90
N ILE A 211 1.83 -9.97 2.85
CA ILE A 211 2.02 -9.43 4.20
C ILE A 211 3.51 -9.31 4.47
N PHE A 212 3.93 -8.16 4.97
CA PHE A 212 5.26 -7.92 5.49
C PHE A 212 5.16 -7.43 6.93
N VAL A 213 5.93 -8.05 7.82
CA VAL A 213 5.95 -7.73 9.25
C VAL A 213 7.38 -7.63 9.73
N THR A 214 7.72 -6.55 10.46
CA THR A 214 8.96 -6.46 11.23
C THR A 214 8.73 -6.94 12.66
N HIS A 215 9.65 -7.67 13.25
CA HIS A 215 9.66 -8.06 14.68
C HIS A 215 8.34 -8.65 15.24
N PRO A 216 7.82 -9.76 14.72
CA PRO A 216 6.92 -10.53 15.53
C PRO A 216 7.67 -10.93 16.82
N LYS A 217 7.03 -10.80 17.98
CA LYS A 217 7.67 -11.07 19.31
C LYS A 217 8.30 -12.44 19.38
N ASP A 218 7.72 -13.41 18.72
CA ASP A 218 8.22 -14.76 18.50
C ASP A 218 7.91 -15.12 17.06
N SER A 219 8.92 -15.10 16.19
CA SER A 219 8.73 -15.32 14.75
C SER A 219 8.32 -16.75 14.42
N GLU A 220 8.77 -17.75 15.19
CA GLU A 220 8.39 -19.13 14.95
C GLU A 220 6.94 -19.38 15.37
N ALA A 221 6.55 -18.93 16.57
CA ALA A 221 5.17 -19.03 17.03
C ALA A 221 4.21 -18.25 16.10
N PHE A 222 4.58 -17.06 15.66
CA PHE A 222 3.80 -16.27 14.72
C PHE A 222 3.59 -16.99 13.39
N ILE A 223 4.64 -17.60 12.82
CA ILE A 223 4.55 -18.36 11.57
C ILE A 223 3.63 -19.58 11.74
N CYS A 224 3.78 -20.32 12.84
CA CYS A 224 2.92 -21.47 13.13
C CYS A 224 1.46 -21.06 13.27
N GLU A 225 1.17 -20.00 14.02
CA GLU A 225 -0.19 -19.48 14.20
C GLU A 225 -0.83 -19.05 12.87
N VAL A 226 -0.08 -18.35 12.01
CA VAL A 226 -0.56 -17.96 10.67
C VAL A 226 -0.80 -19.20 9.79
N GLN A 227 0.09 -20.21 9.86
CA GLN A 227 -0.09 -21.45 9.09
C GLN A 227 -1.32 -22.23 9.54
N ASP A 228 -1.55 -22.31 10.86
CA ASP A 228 -2.73 -22.98 11.43
C ASP A 228 -4.03 -22.27 11.00
N LEU A 229 -4.08 -20.93 11.10
CA LEU A 229 -5.21 -20.15 10.62
C LEU A 229 -5.50 -20.38 9.12
N LEU A 230 -4.45 -20.39 8.30
CA LEU A 230 -4.61 -20.62 6.86
C LEU A 230 -4.98 -22.08 6.52
N ALA A 231 -4.62 -23.05 7.38
CA ALA A 231 -5.01 -24.44 7.20
C ALA A 231 -6.50 -24.66 7.48
N ASP A 232 -7.03 -23.99 8.51
CA ASP A 232 -8.45 -24.08 8.89
C ASP A 232 -9.38 -23.44 7.84
N GLU A 233 -8.89 -22.44 7.10
CA GLU A 233 -9.66 -21.76 6.04
C GLU A 233 -9.75 -22.53 4.71
N LYS A 234 -9.06 -23.67 4.58
CA LYS A 234 -9.08 -24.49 3.34
C LYS A 234 -10.35 -25.32 3.16
N GLU A 235 -11.28 -25.28 4.11
CA GLU A 235 -12.55 -26.03 4.06
C GLU A 235 -13.78 -25.17 3.68
N ILE A 236 -13.59 -23.94 3.14
CA ILE A 236 -14.69 -23.07 2.69
C ILE A 236 -14.78 -23.03 1.16
#